data_9edc77e72fe6005f3346ce7cee74dca4
#
_entry.id   9edc77e72fe6005f3346ce7cee74dca4
#
_cell.length_a   1.000
_cell.length_b   1.000
_cell.length_c   1.000
_cell.angle_alpha   90.00
_cell.angle_beta   90.00
_cell.angle_gamma   90.00
#
_symmetry.space_group_name_H-M   'P 1'
#
loop_
_entity.id
_entity.type
_entity.pdbx_description
1 polymer ?
#
loop_
_entity_poly.entity_id
_entity_poly.type
_entity_poly.pdbx_seq_one_letter_code
_entity_poly.pdbx_strand_id
1 'polypeptide(L)'
;TKMSCTIEIRCDTILNNMQDLKPGLDVYVPDSGTILPTTTITFTEGETVFDVLKRICDARGIQIEYSYTPMYGSYYVEGINNLYEFDCGQQSGWMYKVNGWFPNYGCSKYILDAGDEIVWCYTCKGLGTDVGAPDFMG
;
A
#
# COMPACT_ATOMS: atom_id res chain seq x y z
N THR A 1 -9.95 3.89 24.25
CA THR A 1 -11.06 4.31 23.37
C THR A 1 -10.76 3.86 21.96
N LYS A 2 -11.73 3.18 21.32
CA LYS A 2 -11.58 2.74 19.94
C LYS A 2 -11.97 3.85 18.98
N MET A 3 -11.14 4.03 17.97
CA MET A 3 -11.39 4.95 16.88
C MET A 3 -11.54 4.15 15.59
N SER A 4 -11.98 4.77 14.51
CA SER A 4 -12.09 4.09 13.23
C SER A 4 -11.42 4.89 12.13
N CYS A 5 -10.93 4.15 11.13
CA CYS A 5 -10.38 4.69 9.89
C CYS A 5 -10.85 3.79 8.74
N THR A 6 -10.55 4.19 7.52
CA THR A 6 -10.80 3.34 6.35
C THR A 6 -9.48 2.96 5.71
N ILE A 7 -9.48 1.79 5.05
CA ILE A 7 -8.31 1.30 4.33
C ILE A 7 -8.75 0.68 3.01
N GLU A 8 -7.99 0.98 1.96
CA GLU A 8 -8.19 0.43 0.62
C GLU A 8 -6.85 -0.03 0.09
N ILE A 9 -6.83 -1.13 -0.68
CA ILE A 9 -5.62 -1.64 -1.32
C ILE A 9 -5.89 -1.78 -2.82
N ARG A 10 -5.13 -1.07 -3.64
CA ARG A 10 -5.31 -0.99 -5.09
C ARG A 10 -4.05 -1.36 -5.85
N CYS A 11 -4.23 -2.06 -6.97
CA CYS A 11 -3.15 -2.35 -7.92
C CYS A 11 -3.58 -2.06 -9.35
N ASP A 12 -4.50 -1.13 -9.54
CA ASP A 12 -5.10 -0.83 -10.85
C ASP A 12 -4.11 -0.31 -11.88
N THR A 13 -2.99 0.28 -11.46
CA THR A 13 -1.94 0.70 -12.38
C THR A 13 -1.37 -0.48 -13.18
N ILE A 14 -1.35 -1.67 -12.58
CA ILE A 14 -0.85 -2.87 -13.27
C ILE A 14 -1.71 -3.19 -14.49
N LEU A 15 -3.02 -2.93 -14.43
CA LEU A 15 -3.92 -3.20 -15.56
C LEU A 15 -3.53 -2.43 -16.82
N ASN A 16 -2.89 -1.28 -16.67
CA ASN A 16 -2.41 -0.46 -17.79
C ASN A 16 -0.98 -0.80 -18.19
N ASN A 17 -0.35 -1.76 -17.51
CA ASN A 17 1.06 -2.09 -17.70
C ASN A 17 1.30 -3.59 -17.66
N MET A 18 0.31 -4.38 -18.10
CA MET A 18 0.38 -5.85 -18.02
C MET A 18 1.57 -6.41 -18.78
N GLN A 19 2.04 -5.73 -19.82
CA GLN A 19 3.22 -6.17 -20.59
C GLN A 19 4.51 -6.12 -19.77
N ASP A 20 4.52 -5.31 -18.71
CA ASP A 20 5.70 -5.16 -17.85
C ASP A 20 5.62 -6.07 -16.63
N LEU A 21 4.49 -6.72 -16.41
CA LEU A 21 4.29 -7.60 -15.26
C LEU A 21 5.06 -8.90 -15.46
N LYS A 22 5.73 -9.36 -14.41
CA LYS A 22 6.46 -10.63 -14.49
C LYS A 22 5.50 -11.78 -14.81
N PRO A 23 5.96 -12.76 -15.61
CA PRO A 23 5.09 -13.89 -16.01
C PRO A 23 4.53 -14.64 -14.82
N GLY A 24 3.25 -15.01 -14.93
CA GLY A 24 2.57 -15.81 -13.93
C GLY A 24 1.91 -15.01 -12.80
N LEU A 25 2.16 -13.71 -12.72
CA LEU A 25 1.60 -12.88 -11.64
C LEU A 25 0.23 -12.31 -11.97
N ASP A 26 -0.23 -12.44 -13.21
CA ASP A 26 -1.54 -11.95 -13.64
C ASP A 26 -2.68 -12.56 -12.83
N VAL A 27 -2.50 -13.77 -12.30
CA VAL A 27 -3.50 -14.44 -11.47
C VAL A 27 -3.77 -13.72 -10.15
N TYR A 28 -2.84 -12.87 -9.72
CA TYR A 28 -2.98 -12.10 -8.47
C TYR A 28 -3.54 -10.69 -8.70
N VAL A 29 -3.75 -10.31 -9.96
CA VAL A 29 -4.25 -8.97 -10.30
C VAL A 29 -5.76 -9.06 -10.54
N PRO A 30 -6.59 -8.51 -9.64
CA PRO A 30 -8.04 -8.53 -9.85
C PRO A 30 -8.42 -7.72 -11.09
N ASP A 31 -9.46 -8.14 -11.79
CA ASP A 31 -9.94 -7.45 -12.99
C ASP A 31 -10.33 -6.01 -12.69
N SER A 32 -10.80 -5.75 -11.48
CA SER A 32 -11.17 -4.40 -11.04
C SER A 32 -9.96 -3.54 -10.65
N GLY A 33 -8.80 -4.17 -10.44
CA GLY A 33 -7.63 -3.47 -9.91
C GLY A 33 -7.70 -3.19 -8.41
N THR A 34 -8.69 -3.74 -7.72
CA THR A 34 -8.87 -3.53 -6.28
C THR A 34 -8.68 -4.85 -5.53
N ILE A 35 -7.67 -4.90 -4.67
CA ILE A 35 -7.41 -6.07 -3.83
C ILE A 35 -8.33 -6.04 -2.61
N LEU A 36 -8.44 -4.87 -1.99
CA LEU A 36 -9.35 -4.66 -0.86
C LEU A 36 -10.13 -3.38 -1.10
N PRO A 37 -11.45 -3.46 -1.23
CA PRO A 37 -12.26 -2.24 -1.36
C PRO A 37 -12.23 -1.46 -0.05
N THR A 38 -12.57 -0.17 -0.11
CA THR A 38 -12.59 0.70 1.07
C THR A 38 -13.34 0.03 2.20
N THR A 39 -12.65 -0.22 3.30
CA THR A 39 -13.17 -0.98 4.43
C THR A 39 -12.92 -0.19 5.70
N THR A 40 -13.94 -0.12 6.56
CA THR A 40 -13.80 0.51 7.88
C THR A 40 -13.14 -0.47 8.84
N ILE A 41 -12.13 0.01 9.57
CA ILE A 41 -11.43 -0.79 10.56
C ILE A 41 -11.26 0.04 11.84
N THR A 42 -11.42 -0.60 12.98
CA THR A 42 -11.19 0.08 14.27
C THR A 42 -9.74 -0.04 14.69
N PHE A 43 -9.28 0.97 15.41
CA PHE A 43 -7.92 0.98 15.94
C PHE A 43 -7.90 1.69 17.30
N THR A 44 -6.81 1.52 18.03
CA THR A 44 -6.61 2.19 19.31
C THR A 44 -5.54 3.27 19.16
N GLU A 45 -5.59 4.23 20.07
CA GLU A 45 -4.63 5.34 20.06
C GLU A 45 -3.20 4.82 20.04
N GLY A 46 -2.38 5.42 19.18
CA GLY A 46 -0.97 5.03 19.03
C GLY A 46 -0.71 4.03 17.92
N GLU A 47 -1.75 3.41 17.37
CA GLU A 47 -1.55 2.50 16.25
C GLU A 47 -1.18 3.24 14.96
N THR A 48 -0.42 2.57 14.10
CA THR A 48 0.13 3.14 12.87
C THR A 48 -0.59 2.57 11.64
N VAL A 49 -0.32 3.18 10.49
CA VAL A 49 -0.79 2.68 9.20
C VAL A 49 -0.36 1.21 9.00
N PHE A 50 0.88 0.89 9.38
CA PHE A 50 1.39 -0.48 9.26
C PHE A 50 0.59 -1.45 10.13
N ASP A 51 0.25 -1.06 11.35
CA ASP A 51 -0.48 -1.93 12.27
C ASP A 51 -1.84 -2.34 11.70
N VAL A 52 -2.59 -1.38 11.15
CA VAL A 52 -3.92 -1.70 10.60
C VAL A 52 -3.82 -2.44 9.27
N LEU A 53 -2.80 -2.16 8.44
CA LEU A 53 -2.58 -2.93 7.22
C LEU A 53 -2.34 -4.40 7.56
N LYS A 54 -1.45 -4.66 8.49
CA LYS A 54 -1.11 -6.02 8.90
C LYS A 54 -2.34 -6.74 9.44
N ARG A 55 -3.11 -6.06 10.28
CA ARG A 55 -4.29 -6.68 10.91
C ARG A 55 -5.38 -7.01 9.88
N ILE A 56 -5.65 -6.10 8.93
CA ILE A 56 -6.69 -6.35 7.93
C ILE A 56 -6.25 -7.44 6.95
N CYS A 57 -4.99 -7.48 6.59
CA CYS A 57 -4.47 -8.52 5.70
C CYS A 57 -4.58 -9.89 6.36
N ASP A 58 -4.24 -9.99 7.64
CA ASP A 58 -4.41 -11.23 8.39
C ASP A 58 -5.87 -11.66 8.45
N ALA A 59 -6.78 -10.72 8.71
CA ALA A 59 -8.20 -11.01 8.84
C ALA A 59 -8.84 -11.45 7.52
N ARG A 60 -8.34 -10.95 6.40
CA ARG A 60 -8.92 -11.21 5.07
C ARG A 60 -8.13 -12.24 4.27
N GLY A 61 -7.07 -12.82 4.85
CA GLY A 61 -6.27 -13.79 4.13
C GLY A 61 -5.47 -13.20 2.98
N ILE A 62 -5.12 -11.92 3.05
CA ILE A 62 -4.31 -11.25 2.03
C ILE A 62 -2.85 -11.42 2.41
N GLN A 63 -2.06 -11.99 1.50
CA GLN A 63 -0.63 -12.18 1.75
C GLN A 63 0.08 -10.83 1.83
N ILE A 64 0.99 -10.69 2.77
CA ILE A 64 1.79 -9.48 2.95
C ILE A 64 3.21 -9.90 3.36
N GLU A 65 4.19 -9.18 2.82
CA GLU A 65 5.58 -9.35 3.23
C GLU A 65 6.21 -8.00 3.50
N TYR A 66 7.00 -7.92 4.56
CA TYR A 66 7.63 -6.69 5.00
C TYR A 66 8.94 -6.99 5.69
N SER A 67 9.82 -5.99 5.76
CA SER A 67 11.09 -6.08 6.48
C SER A 67 11.31 -4.79 7.26
N TYR A 68 12.06 -4.91 8.36
CA TYR A 68 12.42 -3.73 9.15
C TYR A 68 13.70 -3.13 8.59
N THR A 69 13.70 -1.81 8.38
CA THR A 69 14.86 -1.08 7.89
C THR A 69 15.42 -0.23 9.02
N PRO A 70 16.51 -0.66 9.68
CA PRO A 70 17.05 0.07 10.85
C PRO A 70 17.44 1.51 10.53
N MET A 71 17.95 1.76 9.33
CA MET A 71 18.35 3.11 8.92
C MET A 71 17.20 4.10 8.99
N TYR A 72 15.98 3.66 8.66
CA TYR A 72 14.78 4.52 8.70
C TYR A 72 13.95 4.29 9.96
N GLY A 73 14.29 3.29 10.77
CA GLY A 73 13.53 2.94 11.97
C GLY A 73 12.09 2.56 11.66
N SER A 74 11.85 1.94 10.52
CA SER A 74 10.51 1.67 10.05
C SER A 74 10.41 0.35 9.29
N TYR A 75 9.21 -0.24 9.28
CA TYR A 75 8.92 -1.38 8.43
C TYR A 75 8.65 -0.92 7.00
N TYR A 76 9.16 -1.69 6.06
CA TYR A 76 8.96 -1.47 4.64
C TYR A 76 8.13 -2.61 4.07
N VAL A 77 7.02 -2.29 3.42
CA VAL A 77 6.13 -3.29 2.81
C VAL A 77 6.65 -3.61 1.43
N GLU A 78 7.13 -4.83 1.25
CA GLU A 78 7.73 -5.30 0.00
C GLU A 78 6.68 -5.85 -0.97
N GLY A 79 5.65 -6.51 -0.44
CA GLY A 79 4.63 -7.13 -1.26
C GLY A 79 3.29 -7.23 -0.56
N ILE A 80 2.22 -7.15 -1.33
CA ILE A 80 0.84 -7.37 -0.89
C ILE A 80 0.17 -8.21 -1.97
N ASN A 81 -0.55 -9.25 -1.54
CA ASN A 81 -1.30 -10.14 -2.44
C ASN A 81 -0.39 -10.78 -3.50
N ASN A 82 0.81 -11.15 -3.10
CA ASN A 82 1.83 -11.77 -3.97
C ASN A 82 2.35 -10.86 -5.08
N LEU A 83 2.06 -9.56 -5.00
CA LEU A 83 2.59 -8.56 -5.92
C LEU A 83 3.64 -7.75 -5.18
N TYR A 84 4.87 -7.81 -5.66
CA TYR A 84 6.03 -7.25 -4.97
C TYR A 84 6.61 -6.05 -5.70
N GLU A 85 7.42 -5.28 -5.00
CA GLU A 85 8.23 -4.25 -5.65
C GLU A 85 9.00 -4.87 -6.82
N PHE A 86 9.14 -4.12 -7.89
CA PHE A 86 9.84 -4.49 -9.12
C PHE A 86 9.15 -5.58 -9.96
N ASP A 87 7.96 -6.03 -9.58
CA ASP A 87 7.24 -7.05 -10.33
C ASP A 87 6.58 -6.52 -11.62
N CYS A 88 6.43 -5.21 -11.73
CA CYS A 88 5.81 -4.57 -12.90
C CYS A 88 6.67 -3.41 -13.41
N GLY A 89 7.98 -3.65 -13.52
CA GLY A 89 8.95 -2.66 -13.96
C GLY A 89 9.89 -2.23 -12.84
N GLN A 90 11.00 -1.62 -13.22
CA GLN A 90 12.09 -1.28 -12.30
C GLN A 90 11.70 -0.24 -11.24
N GLN A 91 10.67 0.54 -11.50
CA GLN A 91 10.22 1.59 -10.58
C GLN A 91 8.93 1.21 -9.87
N SER A 92 8.51 -0.05 -9.97
CA SER A 92 7.23 -0.47 -9.41
C SER A 92 7.36 -0.86 -7.95
N GLY A 93 6.29 -0.66 -7.20
CA GLY A 93 6.24 -1.01 -5.79
C GLY A 93 5.03 -0.42 -5.09
N TRP A 94 4.94 -0.69 -3.80
CA TRP A 94 3.80 -0.25 -3.00
C TRP A 94 4.07 1.11 -2.36
N MET A 95 3.05 1.95 -2.38
CA MET A 95 3.05 3.25 -1.70
C MET A 95 1.76 3.38 -0.90
N TYR A 96 1.79 4.23 0.13
CA TYR A 96 0.58 4.52 0.88
C TYR A 96 0.34 6.02 0.92
N LYS A 97 -0.94 6.39 0.98
CA LYS A 97 -1.34 7.76 1.21
C LYS A 97 -2.41 7.80 2.30
N VAL A 98 -2.48 8.90 3.01
CA VAL A 98 -3.48 9.13 4.05
C VAL A 98 -4.14 10.46 3.76
N ASN A 99 -5.47 10.44 3.62
CA ASN A 99 -6.26 11.62 3.30
C ASN A 99 -5.76 12.34 2.03
N GLY A 100 -5.31 11.54 1.03
CA GLY A 100 -4.81 12.07 -0.23
C GLY A 100 -3.36 12.53 -0.21
N TRP A 101 -2.69 12.44 0.93
CA TRP A 101 -1.30 12.89 1.08
C TRP A 101 -0.35 11.69 1.15
N PHE A 102 0.77 11.77 0.43
CA PHE A 102 1.80 10.74 0.43
C PHE A 102 2.89 11.13 1.44
N PRO A 103 2.89 10.50 2.63
CA PRO A 103 3.94 10.79 3.60
C PRO A 103 5.32 10.39 3.08
N ASN A 104 6.34 11.14 3.47
CA ASN A 104 7.72 10.86 3.07
C ASN A 104 8.47 10.07 4.14
N TYR A 105 7.75 9.32 4.96
CA TYR A 105 8.33 8.44 5.99
C TYR A 105 7.55 7.13 6.03
N GLY A 106 8.11 6.14 6.72
CA GLY A 106 7.59 4.78 6.72
C GLY A 106 6.21 4.64 7.37
N CYS A 107 5.46 3.65 6.91
CA CYS A 107 4.09 3.41 7.35
C CYS A 107 3.99 3.04 8.84
N SER A 108 5.05 2.52 9.45
CA SER A 108 5.04 2.21 10.87
C SER A 108 5.38 3.43 11.73
N LYS A 109 5.62 4.58 11.11
CA LYS A 109 5.83 5.84 11.81
C LYS A 109 4.63 6.79 11.71
N TYR A 110 3.67 6.48 10.87
CA TYR A 110 2.48 7.30 10.73
C TYR A 110 1.44 6.88 11.77
N ILE A 111 1.26 7.69 12.80
CA ILE A 111 0.29 7.43 13.87
C ILE A 111 -1.08 7.89 13.40
N LEU A 112 -2.07 7.00 13.48
CA LEU A 112 -3.40 7.25 12.96
C LEU A 112 -4.22 8.17 13.84
N ASP A 113 -5.06 8.98 13.18
CA ASP A 113 -6.11 9.77 13.80
C ASP A 113 -7.48 9.23 13.37
N ALA A 114 -8.49 9.46 14.21
CA ALA A 114 -9.85 9.04 13.90
C ALA A 114 -10.30 9.65 12.56
N GLY A 115 -10.90 8.83 11.71
CA GLY A 115 -11.41 9.27 10.41
C GLY A 115 -10.39 9.27 9.29
N ASP A 116 -9.15 8.87 9.55
CA ASP A 116 -8.14 8.81 8.49
C ASP A 116 -8.56 7.85 7.37
N GLU A 117 -8.26 8.23 6.13
CA GLU A 117 -8.53 7.43 4.94
C GLU A 117 -7.22 6.95 4.35
N ILE A 118 -6.91 5.68 4.55
CA ILE A 118 -5.67 5.06 4.09
C ILE A 118 -5.90 4.40 2.74
N VAL A 119 -5.00 4.66 1.78
CA VAL A 119 -4.99 3.94 0.50
C VAL A 119 -3.59 3.42 0.25
N TRP A 120 -3.49 2.10 0.09
CA TRP A 120 -2.27 1.46 -0.41
C TRP A 120 -2.43 1.31 -1.91
N CYS A 121 -1.46 1.80 -2.66
CA CYS A 121 -1.52 1.77 -4.12
C CYS A 121 -0.19 1.29 -4.69
N TYR A 122 -0.31 0.52 -5.78
CA TYR A 122 0.86 0.02 -6.49
C TYR A 122 1.21 1.02 -7.58
N THR A 123 2.46 1.50 -7.57
CA THR A 123 2.95 2.39 -8.62
C THR A 123 3.77 1.59 -9.62
N CYS A 124 3.60 1.84 -10.90
CA CYS A 124 4.36 1.19 -11.96
C CYS A 124 5.41 2.10 -12.57
N LYS A 125 5.11 3.38 -12.68
CA LYS A 125 6.00 4.34 -13.36
C LYS A 125 6.00 5.68 -12.63
N GLY A 126 7.13 6.39 -12.78
CA GLY A 126 7.23 7.75 -12.26
C GLY A 126 7.39 7.83 -10.75
N LEU A 127 7.76 6.73 -10.08
CA LEU A 127 7.98 6.68 -8.63
C LEU A 127 6.80 7.26 -7.86
N GLY A 128 5.58 6.88 -8.30
CA GLY A 128 4.35 7.28 -7.64
C GLY A 128 3.56 8.36 -8.37
N THR A 129 4.11 8.98 -9.42
CA THR A 129 3.36 10.02 -10.13
C THR A 129 2.12 9.45 -10.83
N ASP A 130 2.15 8.17 -11.21
CA ASP A 130 1.01 7.50 -11.83
C ASP A 130 -0.15 7.22 -10.87
N VAL A 131 0.06 7.40 -9.56
CA VAL A 131 -0.98 7.26 -8.55
C VAL A 131 -1.26 8.57 -7.82
N GLY A 132 -0.72 9.67 -8.35
CA GLY A 132 -1.00 11.00 -7.83
C GLY A 132 0.01 11.56 -6.84
N ALA A 133 1.14 10.88 -6.63
CA ALA A 133 2.19 11.41 -5.78
C ALA A 133 2.88 12.60 -6.46
N PRO A 134 3.39 13.57 -5.70
CA PRO A 134 4.17 14.66 -6.28
C PRO A 134 5.41 14.13 -6.99
N ASP A 135 5.81 14.83 -8.05
CA ASP A 135 7.06 14.53 -8.74
C ASP A 135 8.22 15.13 -7.96
N PHE A 136 8.89 14.29 -7.15
CA PHE A 136 10.00 14.74 -6.33
C PHE A 136 11.27 14.99 -7.14
N MET A 137 11.29 14.56 -8.41
CA MET A 137 12.47 14.69 -9.28
C MET A 137 12.35 15.88 -10.23
N GLY A 138 11.17 16.41 -10.37
CA GLY A 138 10.88 17.53 -11.23
C GLY A 138 10.63 18.81 -10.47
#